data_2b5b261603bfb6cfd7339601a3f8ebef
#
_entry.id   2b5b261603bfb6cfd7339601a3f8ebef
#
_cell.length_a   1.000
_cell.length_b   1.000
_cell.length_c   1.000
_cell.angle_alpha   90.00
_cell.angle_beta   90.00
_cell.angle_gamma   90.00
#
_symmetry.space_group_name_H-M   'P 1'
#
loop_
_entity.id
_entity.type
_entity.pdbx_description
1 polymer ?
#
loop_
_entity_poly.entity_id
_entity_poly.type
_entity_poly.pdbx_seq_one_letter_code
_entity_poly.pdbx_strand_id
1 'polypeptide(L)'
;MKKILSILLAGAMLAGCVLTGCSDSSSSKSDSSDGNTAKVADPIEGVKATASTDKYRNYYEIFVNSFCDSNGDETGDLQGIISQLDYLNDGDPNSGDDLGVDAIWLTPIMPSKSYHKYDVEDYYNIDPDFGTLDDFDKLIEECHKRGINVILDLVLNHASSKNPLFTKAVEEVADNKLDGNAEYFEIHSASYFDSDTQTISLGNGYACEANFSQEMPEWNLNSKKTREEFTKIAKFWLDRGVDGFRPVSYTHLR
;
A
#
# COMPACT_ATOMS: atom_id res chain seq x y z
N MET A 1 -11.04 18.68 -49.58
CA MET A 1 -12.48 18.84 -49.46
C MET A 1 -13.07 17.54 -48.94
N LYS A 2 -13.46 17.49 -47.69
CA LYS A 2 -14.59 16.77 -47.11
C LYS A 2 -14.50 16.89 -45.58
N LYS A 3 -15.40 17.68 -45.03
CA LYS A 3 -15.62 17.88 -43.60
C LYS A 3 -16.32 16.66 -43.06
N ILE A 4 -15.90 16.13 -41.89
CA ILE A 4 -16.65 15.20 -41.12
C ILE A 4 -16.98 15.82 -39.75
N LEU A 5 -18.25 15.83 -39.50
CA LEU A 5 -19.01 16.45 -38.43
C LEU A 5 -18.92 15.57 -37.16
N SER A 6 -18.49 16.15 -36.05
CA SER A 6 -18.51 15.48 -34.73
C SER A 6 -19.84 15.74 -34.07
N ILE A 7 -20.55 14.67 -33.73
CA ILE A 7 -21.79 14.72 -32.97
C ILE A 7 -21.45 14.46 -31.50
N LEU A 8 -21.69 15.46 -30.67
CA LEU A 8 -21.75 15.32 -29.20
C LEU A 8 -23.11 14.71 -28.81
N LEU A 9 -23.09 13.64 -28.04
CA LEU A 9 -24.29 13.13 -27.35
C LEU A 9 -24.06 13.26 -25.83
N ALA A 10 -24.69 14.28 -25.24
CA ALA A 10 -24.83 14.43 -23.80
C ALA A 10 -26.10 13.72 -23.36
N GLY A 11 -25.97 12.67 -22.54
CA GLY A 11 -27.08 11.99 -21.91
C GLY A 11 -27.07 12.25 -20.40
N ALA A 12 -27.97 13.11 -19.94
CA ALA A 12 -28.27 13.29 -18.53
C ALA A 12 -29.24 12.19 -18.06
N MET A 13 -28.88 11.44 -17.02
CA MET A 13 -29.83 10.62 -16.27
C MET A 13 -29.93 11.14 -14.82
N LEU A 14 -31.04 11.77 -14.55
CA LEU A 14 -31.55 11.96 -13.21
C LEU A 14 -32.28 10.66 -12.79
N ALA A 15 -31.91 10.11 -11.64
CA ALA A 15 -32.74 9.15 -10.94
C ALA A 15 -32.85 9.57 -9.48
N GLY A 16 -34.09 9.83 -9.07
CA GLY A 16 -34.43 10.37 -7.77
C GLY A 16 -34.33 9.34 -6.65
N CYS A 17 -33.94 9.82 -5.50
CA CYS A 17 -34.00 9.10 -4.23
C CYS A 17 -35.37 9.25 -3.63
N VAL A 18 -36.04 8.14 -3.36
CA VAL A 18 -37.24 8.09 -2.48
C VAL A 18 -36.76 7.62 -1.11
N LEU A 19 -36.88 8.50 -0.12
CA LEU A 19 -36.75 8.19 1.30
C LEU A 19 -38.08 7.60 1.80
N THR A 20 -38.05 6.40 2.35
CA THR A 20 -39.10 5.94 3.27
C THR A 20 -38.43 5.32 4.48
N GLY A 21 -38.54 6.02 5.61
CA GLY A 21 -38.34 5.44 6.92
C GLY A 21 -39.58 4.71 7.38
N CYS A 22 -39.43 3.67 8.15
CA CYS A 22 -40.36 3.26 9.21
C CYS A 22 -39.73 2.27 10.16
N SER A 23 -40.03 2.53 11.36
CA SER A 23 -39.79 2.00 12.67
C SER A 23 -40.30 0.57 12.94
N ASP A 24 -39.59 -0.07 13.88
CA ASP A 24 -40.01 -0.95 14.97
C ASP A 24 -40.72 -2.29 14.75
N SER A 25 -40.10 -3.24 15.34
CA SER A 25 -40.52 -4.19 16.38
C SER A 25 -40.57 -5.68 16.00
N SER A 26 -39.90 -6.42 16.88
CA SER A 26 -40.18 -7.73 17.45
C SER A 26 -39.92 -9.03 16.66
N SER A 27 -38.93 -9.73 17.25
CA SER A 27 -38.92 -11.17 17.59
C SER A 27 -39.23 -12.23 16.50
N SER A 28 -38.23 -13.06 16.22
CA SER A 28 -38.11 -14.47 16.62
C SER A 28 -37.08 -15.25 15.78
N LYS A 29 -36.21 -15.91 16.51
CA LYS A 29 -35.59 -17.24 16.34
C LYS A 29 -35.14 -17.77 14.98
N SER A 30 -33.81 -18.04 15.00
CA SER A 30 -33.12 -19.26 14.51
C SER A 30 -33.14 -19.52 13.01
N ASP A 31 -31.94 -19.41 12.42
CA ASP A 31 -31.25 -20.59 11.90
C ASP A 31 -29.76 -20.31 11.68
N SER A 32 -29.01 -21.33 12.07
CA SER A 32 -27.57 -21.42 11.95
C SER A 32 -27.12 -21.44 10.49
N SER A 33 -26.27 -20.48 10.12
CA SER A 33 -25.34 -20.69 9.04
C SER A 33 -23.96 -20.26 9.52
N ASP A 34 -23.03 -21.21 9.53
CA ASP A 34 -21.61 -21.02 9.81
C ASP A 34 -21.03 -19.96 8.83
N GLY A 35 -21.08 -18.73 9.25
CA GLY A 35 -20.31 -17.65 8.64
C GLY A 35 -18.97 -17.58 9.34
N ASN A 36 -17.92 -18.01 8.67
CA ASN A 36 -16.54 -17.80 9.08
C ASN A 36 -16.27 -16.28 9.06
N THR A 37 -16.69 -15.62 10.14
CA THR A 37 -16.29 -14.23 10.38
C THR A 37 -14.83 -14.27 10.81
N ALA A 38 -13.95 -13.89 9.89
CA ALA A 38 -12.56 -13.64 10.23
C ALA A 38 -12.53 -12.76 11.48
N LYS A 39 -11.97 -13.27 12.59
CA LYS A 39 -11.77 -12.49 13.80
C LYS A 39 -10.89 -11.32 13.41
N VAL A 40 -11.44 -10.11 13.49
CA VAL A 40 -10.63 -8.90 13.44
C VAL A 40 -9.55 -9.04 14.50
N ALA A 41 -8.29 -8.97 14.09
CA ALA A 41 -7.17 -9.03 15.02
C ALA A 41 -7.35 -7.94 16.08
N ASP A 42 -7.01 -8.28 17.34
CA ASP A 42 -7.04 -7.29 18.42
C ASP A 42 -6.17 -6.07 18.03
N PRO A 43 -6.61 -4.85 18.36
CA PRO A 43 -5.84 -3.64 18.06
C PRO A 43 -4.43 -3.76 18.65
N ILE A 44 -3.45 -3.26 17.90
CA ILE A 44 -2.05 -3.25 18.33
C ILE A 44 -1.97 -2.49 19.64
N GLU A 45 -1.46 -3.15 20.70
CA GLU A 45 -1.36 -2.59 22.04
C GLU A 45 -0.46 -1.33 22.00
N GLY A 46 -0.98 -0.19 22.40
CA GLY A 46 -0.27 1.09 22.43
C GLY A 46 -0.54 2.06 21.27
N VAL A 47 -1.23 1.65 20.21
CA VAL A 47 -1.63 2.56 19.13
C VAL A 47 -3.02 3.12 19.43
N LYS A 48 -3.10 4.39 19.79
CA LYS A 48 -4.39 5.10 19.89
C LYS A 48 -4.76 5.61 18.50
N ALA A 49 -5.75 4.98 17.87
CA ALA A 49 -6.35 5.56 16.68
C ALA A 49 -7.03 6.88 17.06
N THR A 50 -6.49 7.99 16.58
CA THR A 50 -7.16 9.29 16.69
C THR A 50 -8.11 9.41 15.52
N ALA A 51 -9.41 9.27 15.76
CA ALA A 51 -10.39 9.55 14.72
C ALA A 51 -10.31 11.03 14.37
N SER A 52 -9.86 11.36 13.17
CA SER A 52 -9.96 12.72 12.65
C SER A 52 -11.42 13.05 12.39
N THR A 53 -11.91 14.12 13.00
CA THR A 53 -13.25 14.67 12.69
C THR A 53 -13.24 15.54 11.44
N ASP A 54 -12.07 15.77 10.88
CA ASP A 54 -11.88 16.55 9.67
C ASP A 54 -12.28 15.72 8.45
N LYS A 55 -13.28 16.22 7.71
CA LYS A 55 -13.85 15.53 6.55
C LYS A 55 -13.26 16.01 5.22
N TYR A 56 -12.48 17.06 5.24
CA TYR A 56 -12.01 17.76 4.04
C TYR A 56 -10.50 17.96 4.13
N ARG A 57 -9.75 17.00 3.61
CA ARG A 57 -8.30 17.09 3.48
C ARG A 57 -7.89 16.98 2.02
N ASN A 58 -6.95 17.84 1.63
CA ASN A 58 -6.33 17.79 0.32
C ASN A 58 -5.11 16.88 0.37
N TYR A 59 -5.17 15.76 -0.33
CA TYR A 59 -4.04 14.84 -0.49
C TYR A 59 -3.40 15.07 -1.84
N TYR A 60 -2.07 15.09 -1.88
CA TYR A 60 -1.30 15.14 -3.10
C TYR A 60 -0.49 13.86 -3.26
N GLU A 61 -0.80 13.06 -4.27
CA GLU A 61 -0.04 11.85 -4.59
C GLU A 61 1.26 12.20 -5.28
N ILE A 62 2.37 11.64 -4.81
CA ILE A 62 3.71 11.84 -5.38
C ILE A 62 4.26 10.49 -5.83
N PHE A 63 4.48 10.37 -7.14
CA PHE A 63 5.36 9.36 -7.70
C PHE A 63 6.78 9.91 -7.68
N VAL A 64 7.59 9.48 -6.70
CA VAL A 64 8.88 10.10 -6.35
C VAL A 64 9.80 10.19 -7.56
N ASN A 65 9.93 9.10 -8.33
CA ASN A 65 10.79 9.01 -9.50
C ASN A 65 10.60 10.16 -10.52
N SER A 66 9.37 10.68 -10.65
CA SER A 66 9.01 11.67 -11.67
C SER A 66 8.67 13.06 -11.12
N PHE A 67 8.83 13.29 -9.81
CA PHE A 67 8.35 14.52 -9.19
C PHE A 67 9.38 15.67 -9.30
N CYS A 68 10.54 15.50 -8.72
CA CYS A 68 11.60 16.51 -8.77
C CYS A 68 12.97 15.86 -8.53
N ASP A 69 13.88 16.06 -9.47
CA ASP A 69 15.27 15.63 -9.41
C ASP A 69 16.12 16.73 -8.77
N SER A 70 16.76 16.42 -7.64
CA SER A 70 17.60 17.38 -6.90
C SER A 70 19.07 17.33 -7.28
N ASN A 71 19.52 16.22 -7.86
CA ASN A 71 20.94 15.93 -8.08
C ASN A 71 21.36 15.91 -9.57
N GLY A 72 20.40 15.91 -10.51
CA GLY A 72 20.60 15.98 -11.95
C GLY A 72 20.86 14.62 -12.62
N ASP A 73 20.38 13.53 -12.00
CA ASP A 73 20.52 12.17 -12.53
C ASP A 73 19.30 11.69 -13.34
N GLU A 74 18.35 12.57 -13.59
CA GLU A 74 17.07 12.33 -14.31
C GLU A 74 16.05 11.51 -13.51
N THR A 75 16.31 11.27 -12.21
CA THR A 75 15.40 10.57 -11.29
C THR A 75 14.99 11.51 -10.17
N GLY A 76 13.68 11.63 -9.93
CA GLY A 76 13.17 12.37 -8.77
C GLY A 76 13.55 11.69 -7.46
N ASP A 77 13.77 12.48 -6.42
CA ASP A 77 14.27 12.02 -5.13
C ASP A 77 13.61 12.74 -3.93
N LEU A 78 13.92 12.30 -2.71
CA LEU A 78 13.36 12.86 -1.49
C LEU A 78 13.80 14.30 -1.25
N GLN A 79 15.02 14.68 -1.62
CA GLN A 79 15.51 16.06 -1.51
C GLN A 79 14.78 16.96 -2.54
N GLY A 80 14.46 16.42 -3.72
CA GLY A 80 13.62 17.08 -4.70
C GLY A 80 12.23 17.38 -4.15
N ILE A 81 11.60 16.43 -3.44
CA ILE A 81 10.32 16.68 -2.76
C ILE A 81 10.47 17.80 -1.73
N ILE A 82 11.51 17.73 -0.88
CA ILE A 82 11.77 18.76 0.15
C ILE A 82 11.89 20.14 -0.50
N SER A 83 12.54 20.25 -1.65
CA SER A 83 12.72 21.51 -2.35
C SER A 83 11.42 22.13 -2.88
N GLN A 84 10.36 21.33 -3.00
CA GLN A 84 9.05 21.73 -3.56
C GLN A 84 7.96 21.84 -2.48
N LEU A 85 8.28 21.69 -1.20
CA LEU A 85 7.25 21.70 -0.14
C LEU A 85 6.52 23.02 -0.06
N ASP A 86 7.18 24.17 -0.28
CA ASP A 86 6.52 25.48 -0.27
C ASP A 86 5.51 25.64 -1.41
N TYR A 87 5.67 24.94 -2.53
CA TYR A 87 4.67 24.85 -3.57
C TYR A 87 3.44 24.03 -3.14
N LEU A 88 3.64 22.99 -2.34
CA LEU A 88 2.55 22.14 -1.85
C LEU A 88 1.80 22.81 -0.69
N ASN A 89 2.54 23.33 0.28
CA ASN A 89 2.04 24.08 1.42
C ASN A 89 3.23 24.78 2.12
N ASP A 90 3.23 26.09 2.17
CA ASP A 90 4.30 26.88 2.79
C ASP A 90 4.17 27.02 4.32
N GLY A 91 3.08 26.51 4.89
CA GLY A 91 2.76 26.56 6.32
C GLY A 91 2.09 27.85 6.78
N ASP A 92 1.84 28.82 5.87
CA ASP A 92 1.07 30.02 6.19
C ASP A 92 -0.39 29.86 5.70
N PRO A 93 -1.37 29.70 6.60
CA PRO A 93 -2.78 29.52 6.20
C PRO A 93 -3.38 30.74 5.49
N ASN A 94 -2.68 31.88 5.46
CA ASN A 94 -3.11 33.08 4.75
C ASN A 94 -2.37 33.27 3.41
N SER A 95 -1.43 32.42 3.09
CA SER A 95 -0.77 32.40 1.79
C SER A 95 -1.79 32.04 0.72
N GLY A 96 -1.61 32.57 -0.46
CA GLY A 96 -2.35 32.17 -1.66
C GLY A 96 -1.42 31.68 -2.76
N ASP A 97 -0.17 31.43 -2.38
CA ASP A 97 0.91 31.13 -3.33
C ASP A 97 1.25 29.62 -3.38
N ASP A 98 0.56 28.80 -2.57
CA ASP A 98 0.71 27.34 -2.51
C ASP A 98 -0.60 26.59 -2.90
N LEU A 99 -0.56 25.26 -2.86
CA LEU A 99 -1.74 24.43 -3.15
C LEU A 99 -2.61 24.13 -1.93
N GLY A 100 -2.19 24.50 -0.72
CA GLY A 100 -2.88 24.21 0.54
C GLY A 100 -3.04 22.72 0.81
N VAL A 101 -2.00 21.93 0.53
CA VAL A 101 -2.02 20.48 0.71
C VAL A 101 -1.92 20.12 2.19
N ASP A 102 -2.85 19.29 2.67
CA ASP A 102 -2.86 18.79 4.06
C ASP A 102 -2.02 17.52 4.26
N ALA A 103 -1.82 16.76 3.20
CA ALA A 103 -1.04 15.54 3.23
C ALA A 103 -0.42 15.22 1.87
N ILE A 104 0.77 14.64 1.89
CA ILE A 104 1.35 13.96 0.74
C ILE A 104 1.19 12.46 0.89
N TRP A 105 0.91 11.80 -0.21
CA TRP A 105 0.90 10.35 -0.31
C TRP A 105 2.02 9.92 -1.25
N LEU A 106 3.01 9.24 -0.72
CA LEU A 106 4.13 8.72 -1.49
C LEU A 106 3.79 7.32 -2.02
N THR A 107 3.90 7.12 -3.33
CA THR A 107 3.99 5.77 -3.91
C THR A 107 5.21 5.05 -3.35
N PRO A 108 5.37 3.72 -3.55
CA PRO A 108 6.41 2.98 -2.84
C PRO A 108 7.79 3.59 -3.01
N ILE A 109 8.50 3.74 -1.87
CA ILE A 109 9.84 4.36 -1.78
C ILE A 109 10.92 3.37 -1.37
N MET A 110 10.54 2.11 -1.16
CA MET A 110 11.43 1.05 -0.71
C MET A 110 12.26 0.50 -1.88
N PRO A 111 13.41 -0.14 -1.61
CA PRO A 111 14.24 -0.79 -2.63
C PRO A 111 13.44 -1.77 -3.49
N SER A 112 13.54 -1.58 -4.80
CA SER A 112 12.84 -2.37 -5.80
C SER A 112 13.54 -2.24 -7.15
N LYS A 113 13.49 -3.28 -7.99
CA LYS A 113 14.06 -3.23 -9.36
C LYS A 113 13.18 -2.53 -10.37
N SER A 114 11.86 -2.59 -10.18
CA SER A 114 10.95 -1.91 -11.10
C SER A 114 10.92 -0.41 -10.84
N TYR A 115 10.65 0.34 -11.89
CA TYR A 115 10.54 1.80 -11.78
C TYR A 115 9.35 2.22 -10.89
N HIS A 116 8.29 1.41 -10.84
CA HIS A 116 7.09 1.68 -10.03
C HIS A 116 7.24 1.30 -8.55
N LYS A 117 8.30 0.55 -8.18
CA LYS A 117 8.68 0.17 -6.82
C LYS A 117 7.65 -0.68 -6.04
N TYR A 118 6.62 -1.25 -6.68
CA TYR A 118 5.65 -2.11 -5.99
C TYR A 118 6.18 -3.51 -5.68
N ASP A 119 7.24 -3.99 -6.33
CA ASP A 119 7.95 -5.24 -6.01
C ASP A 119 9.03 -5.00 -4.94
N VAL A 120 8.59 -4.84 -3.69
CA VAL A 120 9.45 -4.43 -2.57
C VAL A 120 10.46 -5.52 -2.20
N GLU A 121 11.76 -5.19 -2.27
CA GLU A 121 12.86 -6.06 -1.85
C GLU A 121 13.16 -5.94 -0.36
N ASP A 122 13.12 -4.71 0.19
CA ASP A 122 13.38 -4.42 1.60
C ASP A 122 12.37 -3.40 2.13
N TYR A 123 11.55 -3.79 3.11
CA TYR A 123 10.53 -2.92 3.69
C TYR A 123 11.05 -1.94 4.75
N TYR A 124 12.34 -2.01 5.09
CA TYR A 124 12.94 -1.22 6.17
C TYR A 124 13.93 -0.17 5.67
N ASN A 125 13.97 0.07 4.35
CA ASN A 125 14.94 0.98 3.75
C ASN A 125 14.31 1.86 2.68
N ILE A 126 15.05 2.89 2.26
CA ILE A 126 14.74 3.74 1.12
C ILE A 126 15.49 3.22 -0.09
N ASP A 127 14.85 3.28 -1.27
CA ASP A 127 15.52 2.98 -2.54
C ASP A 127 16.71 3.92 -2.73
N PRO A 128 17.89 3.41 -3.05
CA PRO A 128 19.09 4.25 -3.23
C PRO A 128 18.94 5.37 -4.27
N ASP A 129 18.07 5.16 -5.28
CA ASP A 129 17.79 6.19 -6.29
C ASP A 129 17.01 7.37 -5.69
N PHE A 130 16.29 7.16 -4.57
CA PHE A 130 15.48 8.19 -3.91
C PHE A 130 16.15 8.86 -2.74
N GLY A 131 17.25 8.29 -2.22
CA GLY A 131 17.99 8.83 -1.10
C GLY A 131 18.21 7.83 0.04
N THR A 132 18.25 8.35 1.26
CA THR A 132 18.54 7.60 2.48
C THR A 132 17.42 7.70 3.51
N LEU A 133 17.51 6.90 4.58
CA LEU A 133 16.62 7.04 5.74
C LEU A 133 16.75 8.41 6.41
N ASP A 134 17.95 9.01 6.41
CA ASP A 134 18.18 10.37 6.96
C ASP A 134 17.49 11.43 6.09
N ASP A 135 17.48 11.25 4.76
CA ASP A 135 16.73 12.14 3.86
C ASP A 135 15.22 12.01 4.08
N PHE A 136 14.74 10.79 4.34
CA PHE A 136 13.35 10.55 4.68
C PHE A 136 12.96 11.20 6.02
N ASP A 137 13.78 11.04 7.06
CA ASP A 137 13.53 11.66 8.37
C ASP A 137 13.47 13.20 8.23
N LYS A 138 14.33 13.77 7.38
CA LYS A 138 14.30 15.20 7.06
C LYS A 138 13.03 15.61 6.31
N LEU A 139 12.57 14.80 5.35
CA LEU A 139 11.31 15.04 4.64
C LEU A 139 10.14 15.08 5.63
N ILE A 140 10.06 14.11 6.55
CA ILE A 140 9.03 14.07 7.61
C ILE A 140 9.08 15.35 8.44
N GLU A 141 10.27 15.74 8.92
CA GLU A 141 10.44 16.94 9.72
C GLU A 141 9.95 18.21 8.98
N GLU A 142 10.34 18.37 7.71
CA GLU A 142 9.99 19.53 6.89
C GLU A 142 8.50 19.55 6.52
N CYS A 143 7.88 18.38 6.28
CA CYS A 143 6.44 18.26 6.10
C CYS A 143 5.67 18.67 7.36
N HIS A 144 6.04 18.14 8.52
CA HIS A 144 5.37 18.41 9.78
C HIS A 144 5.50 19.89 10.21
N LYS A 145 6.62 20.56 9.92
CA LYS A 145 6.78 22.01 10.15
C LYS A 145 5.74 22.84 9.38
N ARG A 146 5.29 22.36 8.23
CA ARG A 146 4.31 23.01 7.35
C ARG A 146 2.87 22.53 7.59
N GLY A 147 2.67 21.58 8.54
CA GLY A 147 1.37 20.98 8.79
C GLY A 147 0.95 19.92 7.74
N ILE A 148 1.90 19.45 6.92
CA ILE A 148 1.69 18.40 5.94
C ILE A 148 1.89 17.03 6.59
N ASN A 149 0.87 16.17 6.54
CA ASN A 149 1.00 14.77 6.95
C ASN A 149 1.63 13.94 5.83
N VAL A 150 2.32 12.85 6.19
CA VAL A 150 2.96 11.94 5.22
C VAL A 150 2.33 10.56 5.29
N ILE A 151 1.82 10.09 4.15
CA ILE A 151 1.22 8.77 3.98
C ILE A 151 2.09 7.94 3.05
N LEU A 152 2.39 6.70 3.43
CA LEU A 152 3.12 5.77 2.59
C LEU A 152 2.23 4.69 1.99
N ASP A 153 2.52 4.30 0.76
CA ASP A 153 2.06 3.03 0.23
C ASP A 153 2.64 1.88 1.05
N LEU A 154 1.78 0.99 1.51
CA LEU A 154 2.16 -0.25 2.18
C LEU A 154 1.73 -1.44 1.33
N VAL A 155 2.69 -2.09 0.69
CA VAL A 155 2.43 -3.23 -0.21
C VAL A 155 2.24 -4.49 0.61
N LEU A 156 0.98 -4.81 0.94
CA LEU A 156 0.61 -5.93 1.81
C LEU A 156 0.37 -7.24 1.06
N ASN A 157 0.08 -7.18 -0.25
CA ASN A 157 -0.34 -8.37 -1.00
C ASN A 157 0.84 -9.25 -1.44
N HIS A 158 1.93 -8.65 -1.85
CA HIS A 158 3.09 -9.34 -2.42
C HIS A 158 4.39 -8.65 -2.05
N ALA A 159 5.51 -9.32 -2.29
CA ALA A 159 6.85 -8.77 -2.21
C ALA A 159 7.57 -8.94 -3.56
N SER A 160 8.82 -8.52 -3.65
CA SER A 160 9.73 -8.93 -4.73
C SER A 160 10.15 -10.39 -4.58
N SER A 161 10.37 -11.08 -5.70
CA SER A 161 11.06 -12.36 -5.73
C SER A 161 12.51 -12.28 -5.20
N LYS A 162 13.03 -11.06 -5.02
CA LYS A 162 14.34 -10.77 -4.41
C LYS A 162 14.27 -10.45 -2.93
N ASN A 163 13.07 -10.38 -2.36
CA ASN A 163 12.94 -10.17 -0.91
C ASN A 163 13.66 -11.29 -0.14
N PRO A 164 14.50 -10.96 0.88
CA PRO A 164 15.28 -11.96 1.61
C PRO A 164 14.46 -13.05 2.29
N LEU A 165 13.23 -12.77 2.71
CA LEU A 165 12.33 -13.78 3.27
C LEU A 165 11.87 -14.76 2.20
N PHE A 166 11.59 -14.28 0.97
CA PHE A 166 11.18 -15.15 -0.13
C PHE A 166 12.35 -16.01 -0.63
N THR A 167 13.55 -15.45 -0.79
CA THR A 167 14.71 -16.22 -1.21
C THR A 167 15.02 -17.36 -0.25
N LYS A 168 14.92 -17.09 1.07
CA LYS A 168 15.05 -18.13 2.09
C LYS A 168 13.91 -19.16 2.04
N ALA A 169 12.67 -18.72 1.78
CA ALA A 169 11.55 -19.62 1.63
C ALA A 169 11.76 -20.59 0.46
N VAL A 170 12.30 -20.12 -0.67
CA VAL A 170 12.65 -20.98 -1.83
C VAL A 170 13.70 -22.04 -1.45
N GLU A 171 14.75 -21.63 -0.72
CA GLU A 171 15.78 -22.55 -0.22
C GLU A 171 15.18 -23.62 0.72
N GLU A 172 14.31 -23.20 1.66
CA GLU A 172 13.65 -24.12 2.59
C GLU A 172 12.72 -25.10 1.87
N VAL A 173 11.96 -24.65 0.87
CA VAL A 173 11.10 -25.51 0.05
C VAL A 173 11.93 -26.55 -0.73
N ALA A 174 13.10 -26.17 -1.24
CA ALA A 174 14.02 -27.10 -1.90
C ALA A 174 14.49 -28.23 -0.95
N ASP A 175 14.57 -27.94 0.35
CA ASP A 175 14.86 -28.90 1.43
C ASP A 175 13.60 -29.60 2.01
N ASN A 176 12.42 -29.42 1.41
CA ASN A 176 11.11 -29.85 1.89
C ASN A 176 10.73 -29.33 3.29
N LYS A 177 11.18 -28.14 3.65
CA LYS A 177 10.81 -27.44 4.88
C LYS A 177 9.77 -26.38 4.56
N LEU A 178 8.60 -26.47 5.22
CA LEU A 178 7.49 -25.54 5.05
C LEU A 178 7.15 -24.76 6.32
N ASP A 179 7.81 -25.04 7.41
CA ASP A 179 7.57 -24.48 8.75
C ASP A 179 8.53 -23.33 9.13
N GLY A 180 9.15 -22.73 8.14
CA GLY A 180 10.13 -21.66 8.29
C GLY A 180 9.70 -20.35 7.62
N ASN A 181 10.56 -19.86 6.71
CA ASN A 181 10.25 -18.66 5.90
C ASN A 181 9.16 -18.94 4.87
N ALA A 182 8.96 -20.20 4.47
CA ALA A 182 7.87 -20.59 3.59
C ALA A 182 6.47 -20.19 4.14
N GLU A 183 6.29 -20.12 5.47
CA GLU A 183 5.03 -19.69 6.07
C GLU A 183 4.66 -18.22 5.82
N TYR A 184 5.63 -17.39 5.42
CA TYR A 184 5.36 -15.99 5.09
C TYR A 184 4.57 -15.82 3.79
N PHE A 185 4.62 -16.80 2.88
CA PHE A 185 4.09 -16.68 1.53
C PHE A 185 3.00 -17.71 1.25
N GLU A 186 2.15 -17.42 0.24
CA GLU A 186 1.11 -18.36 -0.23
C GLU A 186 1.75 -19.51 -1.02
N ILE A 187 2.49 -20.38 -0.30
CA ILE A 187 3.19 -21.54 -0.83
C ILE A 187 2.40 -22.80 -0.51
N HIS A 188 1.99 -23.51 -1.56
CA HIS A 188 1.24 -24.76 -1.46
C HIS A 188 1.78 -25.80 -2.46
N SER A 189 1.27 -27.05 -2.38
CA SER A 189 1.52 -28.00 -3.45
C SER A 189 1.01 -27.42 -4.78
N ALA A 190 1.71 -27.65 -5.88
CA ALA A 190 1.32 -27.09 -7.17
C ALA A 190 -0.09 -27.51 -7.62
N SER A 191 -0.59 -28.65 -7.10
CA SER A 191 -1.95 -29.16 -7.36
C SER A 191 -3.05 -28.44 -6.54
N TYR A 192 -2.68 -27.58 -5.61
CA TYR A 192 -3.60 -26.77 -4.82
C TYR A 192 -4.23 -25.64 -5.64
N PHE A 193 -3.46 -25.09 -6.59
CA PHE A 193 -3.86 -23.94 -7.38
C PHE A 193 -4.69 -24.37 -8.59
N ASP A 194 -5.72 -23.60 -8.91
CA ASP A 194 -6.49 -23.73 -10.13
C ASP A 194 -5.64 -23.35 -11.37
N SER A 195 -6.06 -23.83 -12.54
CA SER A 195 -5.35 -23.58 -13.82
C SER A 195 -5.23 -22.09 -14.17
N ASP A 196 -6.09 -21.24 -13.62
CA ASP A 196 -6.15 -19.82 -13.92
C ASP A 196 -5.34 -18.98 -12.91
N THR A 197 -4.86 -19.59 -11.81
CA THR A 197 -4.03 -18.93 -10.82
C THR A 197 -2.59 -18.82 -11.34
N GLN A 198 -2.06 -17.60 -11.36
CA GLN A 198 -0.66 -17.39 -11.69
C GLN A 198 0.22 -17.78 -10.50
N THR A 199 1.27 -18.56 -10.78
CA THR A 199 2.15 -19.08 -9.75
C THR A 199 3.61 -19.07 -10.18
N ILE A 200 4.50 -19.02 -9.17
CA ILE A 200 5.94 -19.25 -9.31
C ILE A 200 6.21 -20.70 -8.91
N SER A 201 6.76 -21.52 -9.83
CA SER A 201 7.19 -22.87 -9.47
C SER A 201 8.45 -22.83 -8.60
N LEU A 202 8.40 -23.48 -7.43
CA LEU A 202 9.52 -23.52 -6.48
C LEU A 202 10.30 -24.86 -6.52
N GLY A 203 9.88 -25.79 -7.37
CA GLY A 203 10.40 -27.16 -7.37
C GLY A 203 9.72 -28.06 -6.33
N ASN A 204 10.14 -29.33 -6.26
CA ASN A 204 9.61 -30.34 -5.34
C ASN A 204 8.08 -30.46 -5.30
N GLY A 205 7.40 -30.05 -6.38
CA GLY A 205 5.93 -30.07 -6.45
C GLY A 205 5.23 -28.93 -5.71
N TYR A 206 5.96 -27.88 -5.31
CA TYR A 206 5.42 -26.69 -4.67
C TYR A 206 5.43 -25.47 -5.61
N ALA A 207 4.49 -24.57 -5.37
CA ALA A 207 4.40 -23.28 -6.05
C ALA A 207 3.96 -22.20 -5.06
N CYS A 208 4.28 -20.95 -5.38
CA CYS A 208 3.82 -19.76 -4.68
C CYS A 208 2.84 -18.99 -5.56
N GLU A 209 1.75 -18.51 -5.00
CA GLU A 209 0.81 -17.62 -5.71
C GLU A 209 1.51 -16.30 -6.11
N ALA A 210 1.20 -15.78 -7.32
CA ALA A 210 1.85 -14.59 -7.87
C ALA A 210 0.96 -13.91 -8.93
N ASN A 211 -0.18 -13.41 -8.50
CA ASN A 211 -1.24 -12.90 -9.39
C ASN A 211 -0.83 -11.68 -10.24
N PHE A 212 0.09 -10.85 -9.75
CA PHE A 212 0.53 -9.66 -10.48
C PHE A 212 1.65 -9.96 -11.48
N SER A 213 2.62 -10.78 -11.07
CA SER A 213 3.78 -11.12 -11.88
C SER A 213 4.54 -12.27 -11.24
N GLN A 214 5.24 -13.06 -12.02
CA GLN A 214 6.17 -14.09 -11.52
C GLN A 214 7.34 -13.52 -10.68
N GLU A 215 7.54 -12.21 -10.70
CA GLU A 215 8.50 -11.52 -9.84
C GLU A 215 7.88 -11.03 -8.51
N MET A 216 6.56 -11.26 -8.30
CA MET A 216 5.79 -10.74 -7.17
C MET A 216 5.08 -11.85 -6.41
N PRO A 217 5.81 -12.67 -5.59
CA PRO A 217 5.21 -13.71 -4.74
C PRO A 217 4.27 -13.10 -3.71
N GLU A 218 3.12 -13.72 -3.50
CA GLU A 218 2.11 -13.23 -2.56
C GLU A 218 2.41 -13.63 -1.13
N TRP A 219 2.18 -12.69 -0.22
CA TRP A 219 2.25 -12.90 1.21
C TRP A 219 1.07 -13.72 1.72
N ASN A 220 1.33 -14.68 2.60
CA ASN A 220 0.29 -15.39 3.33
C ASN A 220 -0.19 -14.56 4.54
N LEU A 221 -1.24 -13.77 4.37
CA LEU A 221 -1.80 -12.96 5.46
C LEU A 221 -2.56 -13.77 6.51
N ASN A 222 -2.88 -15.05 6.23
CA ASN A 222 -3.39 -15.98 7.24
C ASN A 222 -2.29 -16.45 8.20
N SER A 223 -1.03 -16.35 7.81
CA SER A 223 0.10 -16.66 8.69
C SER A 223 0.26 -15.62 9.80
N LYS A 224 0.39 -16.09 11.04
CA LYS A 224 0.70 -15.23 12.18
C LYS A 224 2.05 -14.54 12.02
N LYS A 225 3.05 -15.25 11.47
CA LYS A 225 4.40 -14.69 11.20
C LYS A 225 4.32 -13.48 10.28
N THR A 226 3.55 -13.59 9.19
CA THR A 226 3.38 -12.50 8.22
C THR A 226 2.74 -11.28 8.86
N ARG A 227 1.67 -11.47 9.64
CA ARG A 227 1.02 -10.35 10.35
C ARG A 227 1.92 -9.70 11.38
N GLU A 228 2.72 -10.48 12.11
CA GLU A 228 3.72 -9.95 13.05
C GLU A 228 4.81 -9.16 12.32
N GLU A 229 5.23 -9.61 11.14
CA GLU A 229 6.23 -8.90 10.34
C GLU A 229 5.67 -7.57 9.83
N PHE A 230 4.46 -7.54 9.27
CA PHE A 230 3.83 -6.27 8.86
C PHE A 230 3.56 -5.34 10.05
N THR A 231 3.32 -5.88 11.23
CA THR A 231 3.23 -5.05 12.44
C THR A 231 4.56 -4.36 12.74
N LYS A 232 5.70 -5.06 12.58
CA LYS A 232 7.03 -4.47 12.76
C LYS A 232 7.33 -3.43 11.68
N ILE A 233 7.01 -3.73 10.41
CA ILE A 233 7.17 -2.81 9.29
C ILE A 233 6.37 -1.53 9.54
N ALA A 234 5.09 -1.64 9.85
CA ALA A 234 4.25 -0.48 10.15
C ALA A 234 4.80 0.33 11.33
N LYS A 235 5.20 -0.36 12.40
CA LYS A 235 5.80 0.31 13.56
C LYS A 235 7.10 1.04 13.22
N PHE A 236 7.97 0.45 12.40
CA PHE A 236 9.23 1.07 11.97
C PHE A 236 8.98 2.43 11.29
N TRP A 237 8.01 2.50 10.39
CA TRP A 237 7.69 3.74 9.68
C TRP A 237 6.92 4.74 10.56
N LEU A 238 6.01 4.27 11.43
CA LEU A 238 5.31 5.14 12.40
C LEU A 238 6.29 5.74 13.41
N ASP A 239 7.28 4.97 13.89
CA ASP A 239 8.33 5.48 14.80
C ASP A 239 9.21 6.55 14.13
N ARG A 240 9.28 6.59 12.78
CA ARG A 240 9.94 7.63 11.98
C ARG A 240 9.04 8.83 11.66
N GLY A 241 7.79 8.82 12.13
CA GLY A 241 6.88 9.96 11.99
C GLY A 241 5.92 9.88 10.80
N VAL A 242 5.82 8.73 10.13
CA VAL A 242 4.75 8.53 9.12
C VAL A 242 3.39 8.64 9.78
N ASP A 243 2.46 9.39 9.18
CA ASP A 243 1.13 9.66 9.74
C ASP A 243 0.09 8.60 9.37
N GLY A 244 0.36 7.82 8.34
CA GLY A 244 -0.56 6.78 7.91
C GLY A 244 -0.06 5.97 6.73
N PHE A 245 -0.88 4.98 6.35
CA PHE A 245 -0.59 4.10 5.22
C PHE A 245 -1.77 4.01 4.26
N ARG A 246 -1.45 3.87 2.99
CA ARG A 246 -2.38 3.39 1.98
C ARG A 246 -2.06 1.92 1.68
N PRO A 247 -2.88 0.96 2.18
CA PRO A 247 -2.68 -0.44 1.87
C PRO A 247 -2.89 -0.70 0.38
N VAL A 248 -1.93 -1.34 -0.26
CA VAL A 248 -1.98 -1.67 -1.68
C VAL A 248 -2.65 -3.03 -1.87
N SER A 249 -3.56 -3.13 -2.84
CA SER A 249 -4.25 -4.37 -3.24
C SER A 249 -5.06 -5.06 -2.12
N TYR A 250 -5.51 -4.30 -1.12
CA TYR A 250 -6.23 -4.85 0.04
C TYR A 250 -7.64 -5.40 -0.29
N THR A 251 -8.22 -5.01 -1.41
CA THR A 251 -9.59 -5.40 -1.81
C THR A 251 -9.72 -6.91 -2.06
N HIS A 252 -8.62 -7.58 -2.36
CA HIS A 252 -8.56 -9.01 -2.67
C HIS A 252 -7.76 -9.81 -1.64
N LEU A 253 -7.45 -9.23 -0.48
CA LEU A 253 -6.81 -9.96 0.62
C LEU A 253 -7.76 -11.07 1.09
N ARG A 254 -7.32 -12.32 0.93
CA ARG A 254 -8.06 -13.55 1.27
C ARG A 254 -7.69 -14.05 2.65
#